data_094e03fd063903aef8f0671a1785fe33
#
_entry.id   094e03fd063903aef8f0671a1785fe33
#
_cell.length_a   1.000
_cell.length_b   1.000
_cell.length_c   1.000
_cell.angle_alpha   90.00
_cell.angle_beta   90.00
_cell.angle_gamma   90.00
#
_symmetry.space_group_name_H-M   'P 1'
#
loop_
_entity.id
_entity.type
_entity.pdbx_description
1 polymer ?
#
loop_
_entity_poly.entity_id
_entity_poly.type
_entity_poly.pdbx_seq_one_letter_code
_entity_poly.pdbx_strand_id
1 'polypeptide(L)'
;MKVENKVVPNEEQINGFLENPKIGPISMVNLLKYKEMAIYEDGRDTNLTGEEAYGLYAAEVINLVEKYGGEFVFAGKVSRLILGEVEDLWDTIAIAKYPNRKAMLDMTMDPEYQKINIHREAGLKGQLNIETI
;
A
#
# COMPACT_ATOMS: atom_id res chain seq x y z
N MET A 1 -21.52 3.28 -2.28
CA MET A 1 -20.42 3.29 -3.26
C MET A 1 -19.78 1.92 -3.29
N LYS A 2 -19.72 1.30 -4.45
CA LYS A 2 -19.12 -0.04 -4.57
C LYS A 2 -17.62 0.03 -4.54
N VAL A 3 -16.98 -0.77 -3.68
CA VAL A 3 -15.52 -0.86 -3.58
C VAL A 3 -15.11 -2.29 -3.92
N GLU A 4 -14.10 -2.42 -4.78
CA GLU A 4 -13.53 -3.71 -5.13
C GLU A 4 -12.10 -3.75 -4.61
N ASN A 5 -11.85 -4.64 -3.66
CA ASN A 5 -10.54 -4.76 -3.01
C ASN A 5 -9.56 -5.52 -3.89
N LYS A 6 -8.38 -4.93 -4.10
CA LYS A 6 -7.29 -5.51 -4.86
C LYS A 6 -5.97 -5.28 -4.11
N VAL A 7 -4.96 -6.06 -4.43
CA VAL A 7 -3.62 -5.87 -3.87
C VAL A 7 -2.57 -5.57 -4.95
N VAL A 8 -2.97 -5.65 -6.22
CA VAL A 8 -2.11 -5.28 -7.36
C VAL A 8 -2.91 -4.39 -8.32
N PRO A 9 -2.26 -3.44 -9.00
CA PRO A 9 -2.94 -2.61 -9.99
C PRO A 9 -3.27 -3.39 -11.26
N ASN A 10 -4.29 -2.94 -11.99
CA ASN A 10 -4.58 -3.45 -13.32
C ASN A 10 -3.73 -2.73 -14.38
N GLU A 11 -3.80 -3.22 -15.62
CA GLU A 11 -3.02 -2.67 -16.73
C GLU A 11 -3.31 -1.20 -17.00
N GLU A 12 -4.58 -0.80 -16.97
CA GLU A 12 -4.98 0.58 -17.19
C GLU A 12 -4.40 1.52 -16.13
N GLN A 13 -4.43 1.10 -14.87
CA GLN A 13 -3.89 1.87 -13.76
C GLN A 13 -2.37 2.04 -13.90
N ILE A 14 -1.65 0.98 -14.22
CA ILE A 14 -0.22 1.04 -14.45
C ILE A 14 0.11 1.98 -15.61
N ASN A 15 -0.55 1.81 -16.75
CA ASN A 15 -0.30 2.63 -17.94
C ASN A 15 -0.57 4.11 -17.68
N GLY A 16 -1.67 4.44 -16.99
CA GLY A 16 -1.98 5.81 -16.63
C GLY A 16 -0.92 6.45 -15.75
N PHE A 17 -0.36 5.69 -14.82
CA PHE A 17 0.70 6.16 -13.93
C PHE A 17 2.03 6.37 -14.67
N LEU A 18 2.31 5.54 -15.68
CA LEU A 18 3.53 5.61 -16.49
C LEU A 18 3.53 6.75 -17.52
N GLU A 19 2.36 7.26 -17.92
CA GLU A 19 2.26 8.29 -18.97
C GLU A 19 2.96 9.60 -18.63
N ASN A 20 2.94 10.00 -17.36
CA ASN A 20 3.54 11.26 -16.92
C ASN A 20 4.40 11.02 -15.66
N PRO A 21 5.56 10.37 -15.80
CA PRO A 21 6.37 9.95 -14.67
C PRO A 21 6.94 11.09 -13.83
N LYS A 22 7.03 12.30 -14.39
CA LYS A 22 7.58 13.47 -13.70
C LYS A 22 6.56 14.27 -12.91
N ILE A 23 5.27 13.92 -12.97
CA ILE A 23 4.25 14.57 -12.16
C ILE A 23 4.57 14.38 -10.69
N GLY A 24 4.55 15.45 -9.93
CA GLY A 24 4.80 15.48 -8.50
C GLY A 24 5.08 16.89 -8.01
N PRO A 25 5.23 17.04 -6.68
CA PRO A 25 5.12 15.95 -5.68
C PRO A 25 3.72 15.34 -5.65
N ILE A 26 3.68 14.05 -5.31
CA ILE A 26 2.42 13.32 -5.13
C ILE A 26 2.34 12.80 -3.71
N SER A 27 1.11 12.74 -3.17
CA SER A 27 0.85 12.07 -1.90
C SER A 27 -0.09 10.92 -2.16
N MET A 28 0.36 9.71 -1.86
CA MET A 28 -0.40 8.50 -2.09
C MET A 28 -1.15 8.12 -0.82
N VAL A 29 -2.47 8.15 -0.91
CA VAL A 29 -3.35 7.77 0.20
C VAL A 29 -3.62 6.28 0.09
N ASN A 30 -3.21 5.54 1.11
CA ASN A 30 -3.42 4.10 1.18
C ASN A 30 -4.51 3.79 2.18
N LEU A 31 -5.55 3.12 1.72
CA LEU A 31 -6.60 2.56 2.57
C LEU A 31 -6.36 1.05 2.60
N LEU A 32 -6.15 0.51 3.78
CA LEU A 32 -5.69 -0.87 3.96
C LEU A 32 -6.74 -1.71 4.68
N LYS A 33 -6.95 -2.92 4.16
CA LYS A 33 -7.80 -3.93 4.78
C LYS A 33 -6.96 -5.19 4.99
N TYR A 34 -6.87 -5.66 6.22
CA TYR A 34 -6.06 -6.83 6.53
C TYR A 34 -6.84 -8.13 6.46
N LYS A 35 -6.16 -9.21 6.08
CA LYS A 35 -6.66 -10.56 6.29
C LYS A 35 -6.67 -10.85 7.78
N GLU A 36 -7.56 -11.71 8.24
CA GLU A 36 -7.56 -12.16 9.62
C GLU A 36 -6.25 -12.89 9.93
N MET A 37 -5.90 -13.86 9.09
CA MET A 37 -4.61 -14.56 9.16
C MET A 37 -3.86 -14.37 7.85
N ALA A 38 -2.55 -14.13 7.95
CA ALA A 38 -1.71 -13.98 6.76
C ALA A 38 -1.69 -15.26 5.94
N ILE A 39 -1.67 -15.10 4.62
CA ILE A 39 -1.58 -16.22 3.66
C ILE A 39 -0.47 -15.87 2.67
N TYR A 40 0.61 -16.64 2.71
CA TYR A 40 1.74 -16.45 1.79
C TYR A 40 1.57 -17.30 0.54
N GLU A 41 1.81 -16.68 -0.61
CA GLU A 41 1.69 -17.38 -1.91
C GLU A 41 2.66 -18.54 -2.05
N ASP A 42 3.82 -18.47 -1.39
CA ASP A 42 4.82 -19.54 -1.43
C ASP A 42 4.42 -20.78 -0.59
N GLY A 43 3.27 -20.71 0.07
CA GLY A 43 2.74 -21.84 0.82
C GLY A 43 3.36 -22.06 2.18
N ARG A 44 4.22 -21.13 2.64
CA ARG A 44 4.81 -21.28 3.99
C ARG A 44 3.74 -21.26 5.08
N ASP A 45 3.96 -22.02 6.12
CA ASP A 45 3.14 -21.95 7.32
C ASP A 45 3.47 -20.69 8.11
N THR A 46 2.45 -20.05 8.68
CA THR A 46 2.64 -18.87 9.49
C THR A 46 1.55 -18.78 10.56
N ASN A 47 1.89 -18.24 11.71
CA ASN A 47 0.94 -17.91 12.78
C ASN A 47 0.65 -16.41 12.82
N LEU A 48 1.18 -15.64 11.86
CA LEU A 48 0.98 -14.19 11.81
C LEU A 48 -0.46 -13.85 11.40
N THR A 49 -1.01 -12.82 12.04
CA THR A 49 -2.23 -12.18 11.51
C THR A 49 -1.89 -11.40 10.25
N GLY A 50 -2.91 -11.02 9.49
CA GLY A 50 -2.70 -10.17 8.33
C GLY A 50 -2.03 -8.85 8.70
N GLU A 51 -2.45 -8.24 9.80
CA GLU A 51 -1.85 -7.00 10.29
C GLU A 51 -0.38 -7.17 10.66
N GLU A 52 -0.04 -8.27 11.32
CA GLU A 52 1.35 -8.57 11.70
C GLU A 52 2.25 -8.78 10.49
N ALA A 53 1.77 -9.51 9.48
CA ALA A 53 2.51 -9.71 8.25
C ALA A 53 2.74 -8.38 7.52
N TYR A 54 1.69 -7.55 7.39
CA TYR A 54 1.83 -6.22 6.81
C TYR A 54 2.82 -5.37 7.61
N GLY A 55 2.87 -5.53 8.93
CA GLY A 55 3.82 -4.84 9.79
C GLY A 55 5.28 -5.11 9.44
N LEU A 56 5.59 -6.33 9.00
CA LEU A 56 6.93 -6.66 8.51
C LEU A 56 7.29 -5.86 7.27
N TYR A 57 6.33 -5.71 6.36
CA TYR A 57 6.49 -4.86 5.19
C TYR A 57 6.63 -3.39 5.59
N ALA A 58 5.76 -2.90 6.44
CA ALA A 58 5.74 -1.49 6.86
C ALA A 58 7.05 -1.05 7.51
N ALA A 59 7.65 -1.91 8.33
CA ALA A 59 8.92 -1.62 9.01
C ALA A 59 10.07 -1.38 8.03
N GLU A 60 10.06 -2.05 6.89
CA GLU A 60 11.13 -1.97 5.90
C GLU A 60 10.85 -0.95 4.80
N VAL A 61 9.59 -0.79 4.38
CA VAL A 61 9.24 0.09 3.26
C VAL A 61 9.52 1.56 3.57
N ILE A 62 9.50 1.94 4.84
CA ILE A 62 9.88 3.30 5.27
C ILE A 62 11.25 3.67 4.73
N ASN A 63 12.22 2.77 4.88
CA ASN A 63 13.59 3.01 4.41
C ASN A 63 13.67 3.15 2.89
N LEU A 64 12.86 2.36 2.17
CA LEU A 64 12.82 2.42 0.71
C LEU A 64 12.16 3.71 0.22
N VAL A 65 11.08 4.14 0.85
CA VAL A 65 10.44 5.42 0.53
C VAL A 65 11.43 6.55 0.68
N GLU A 66 12.19 6.58 1.77
CA GLU A 66 13.20 7.60 2.03
C GLU A 66 14.36 7.52 1.01
N LYS A 67 14.78 6.31 0.64
CA LYS A 67 15.83 6.10 -0.35
C LYS A 67 15.49 6.75 -1.69
N TYR A 68 14.22 6.76 -2.07
CA TYR A 68 13.73 7.37 -3.31
C TYR A 68 13.21 8.79 -3.13
N GLY A 69 13.57 9.43 -2.02
CA GLY A 69 13.29 10.86 -1.78
C GLY A 69 11.91 11.17 -1.21
N GLY A 70 11.18 10.13 -0.80
CA GLY A 70 9.87 10.30 -0.20
C GLY A 70 9.87 10.26 1.31
N GLU A 71 8.67 10.34 1.88
CA GLU A 71 8.46 10.23 3.33
C GLU A 71 7.03 9.77 3.63
N PHE A 72 6.85 9.08 4.75
CA PHE A 72 5.51 8.83 5.28
C PHE A 72 5.08 10.05 6.11
N VAL A 73 3.97 10.66 5.71
CA VAL A 73 3.47 11.88 6.35
C VAL A 73 2.36 11.60 7.36
N PHE A 74 1.72 10.43 7.28
CA PHE A 74 0.68 10.03 8.21
C PHE A 74 0.49 8.53 8.20
N ALA A 75 0.18 7.95 9.35
CA ALA A 75 -0.33 6.58 9.48
C ALA A 75 -1.20 6.50 10.72
N GLY A 76 -2.34 5.84 10.60
CA GLY A 76 -3.25 5.71 11.73
C GLY A 76 -4.25 4.57 11.53
N LYS A 77 -4.65 3.96 12.63
CA LYS A 77 -5.71 2.94 12.63
C LYS A 77 -7.06 3.63 12.54
N VAL A 78 -7.92 3.10 11.68
CA VAL A 78 -9.29 3.59 11.56
C VAL A 78 -10.06 3.16 12.81
N SER A 79 -10.68 4.12 13.48
CA SER A 79 -11.42 3.83 14.71
C SER A 79 -12.92 3.70 14.47
N ARG A 80 -13.48 4.57 13.65
CA ARG A 80 -14.92 4.55 13.38
C ARG A 80 -15.30 5.48 12.22
N LEU A 81 -16.42 5.17 11.59
CA LEU A 81 -17.03 6.02 10.58
C LEU A 81 -17.92 7.07 11.28
N ILE A 82 -17.65 8.34 11.06
CA ILE A 82 -18.43 9.44 11.65
C ILE A 82 -19.58 9.84 10.73
N LEU A 83 -19.38 9.71 9.43
CA LEU A 83 -20.36 10.15 8.45
C LEU A 83 -20.31 9.23 7.24
N GLY A 84 -21.48 8.94 6.68
CA GLY A 84 -21.60 8.09 5.49
C GLY A 84 -21.81 6.62 5.83
N GLU A 85 -21.88 5.81 4.81
CA GLU A 85 -22.05 4.35 4.92
C GLU A 85 -21.10 3.66 3.97
N VAL A 86 -20.57 2.53 4.40
CA VAL A 86 -19.69 1.68 3.60
C VAL A 86 -19.91 0.23 4.05
N GLU A 87 -19.83 -0.71 3.12
CA GLU A 87 -20.09 -2.12 3.40
C GLU A 87 -19.11 -2.72 4.39
N ASP A 88 -17.84 -2.30 4.29
CA ASP A 88 -16.78 -2.82 5.14
C ASP A 88 -15.76 -1.70 5.34
N LEU A 89 -15.60 -1.24 6.58
CA LEU A 89 -14.71 -0.12 6.88
C LEU A 89 -13.25 -0.56 6.82
N TRP A 90 -12.41 0.33 6.32
CA TRP A 90 -10.96 0.12 6.24
C TRP A 90 -10.33 0.01 7.64
N ASP A 91 -9.19 -0.69 7.73
CA ASP A 91 -8.50 -0.92 9.00
C ASP A 91 -7.45 0.15 9.30
N THR A 92 -6.74 0.62 8.27
CA THR A 92 -5.63 1.56 8.44
C THR A 92 -5.56 2.52 7.26
N ILE A 93 -5.14 3.76 7.55
CA ILE A 93 -4.82 4.76 6.54
C ILE A 93 -3.34 5.08 6.68
N ALA A 94 -2.61 5.09 5.55
CA ALA A 94 -1.22 5.52 5.51
C ALA A 94 -1.01 6.41 4.29
N ILE A 95 -0.30 7.51 4.47
CA ILE A 95 -0.04 8.48 3.40
C ILE A 95 1.46 8.60 3.20
N ALA A 96 1.92 8.28 1.99
CA ALA A 96 3.31 8.40 1.58
C ALA A 96 3.45 9.47 0.51
N LYS A 97 4.39 10.38 0.70
CA LYS A 97 4.69 11.44 -0.26
C LYS A 97 5.92 11.07 -1.06
N TYR A 98 5.89 11.30 -2.36
CA TYR A 98 7.02 11.06 -3.28
C TYR A 98 7.31 12.32 -4.08
N PRO A 99 8.57 12.55 -4.49
CA PRO A 99 8.91 13.70 -5.34
C PRO A 99 8.15 13.71 -6.66
N ASN A 100 7.89 12.54 -7.23
CA ASN A 100 7.15 12.36 -8.47
C ASN A 100 6.72 10.89 -8.63
N ARG A 101 5.94 10.62 -9.66
CA ARG A 101 5.49 9.24 -9.96
C ARG A 101 6.65 8.30 -10.23
N LYS A 102 7.69 8.79 -10.93
CA LYS A 102 8.87 8.00 -11.26
C LYS A 102 9.56 7.45 -10.01
N ALA A 103 9.70 8.28 -8.97
CA ALA A 103 10.33 7.88 -7.72
C ALA A 103 9.60 6.68 -7.09
N MET A 104 8.28 6.72 -7.07
CA MET A 104 7.48 5.60 -6.56
C MET A 104 7.64 4.35 -7.41
N LEU A 105 7.60 4.49 -8.74
CA LEU A 105 7.78 3.37 -9.66
C LEU A 105 9.16 2.73 -9.50
N ASP A 106 10.20 3.55 -9.43
CA ASP A 106 11.58 3.06 -9.25
C ASP A 106 11.70 2.29 -7.92
N MET A 107 11.06 2.77 -6.86
CA MET A 107 11.02 2.09 -5.57
C MET A 107 10.37 0.70 -5.69
N THR A 108 9.23 0.61 -6.35
CA THR A 108 8.52 -0.68 -6.49
C THR A 108 9.30 -1.69 -7.33
N MET A 109 10.21 -1.23 -8.17
CA MET A 109 11.08 -2.08 -9.01
C MET A 109 12.40 -2.43 -8.33
N ASP A 110 12.70 -1.83 -7.18
CA ASP A 110 13.92 -2.14 -6.42
C ASP A 110 13.85 -3.59 -5.93
N PRO A 111 14.94 -4.39 -6.08
CA PRO A 111 14.97 -5.77 -5.56
C PRO A 111 14.66 -5.86 -4.06
N GLU A 112 15.03 -4.86 -3.27
CA GLU A 112 14.69 -4.82 -1.85
C GLU A 112 13.18 -4.69 -1.63
N TYR A 113 12.49 -3.92 -2.47
CA TYR A 113 11.04 -3.83 -2.42
C TYR A 113 10.40 -5.18 -2.74
N GLN A 114 10.89 -5.85 -3.78
CA GLN A 114 10.37 -7.15 -4.19
C GLN A 114 10.46 -8.18 -3.04
N LYS A 115 11.53 -8.13 -2.26
CA LYS A 115 11.71 -9.03 -1.11
C LYS A 115 10.67 -8.82 0.00
N ILE A 116 10.33 -7.58 0.29
CA ILE A 116 9.39 -7.27 1.38
C ILE A 116 7.93 -7.30 0.94
N ASN A 117 7.68 -7.13 -0.35
CA ASN A 117 6.32 -7.09 -0.89
C ASN A 117 5.53 -8.39 -0.63
N ILE A 118 6.21 -9.51 -0.44
CA ILE A 118 5.56 -10.78 -0.11
C ILE A 118 4.78 -10.68 1.20
N HIS A 119 5.27 -9.90 2.17
CA HIS A 119 4.59 -9.69 3.45
C HIS A 119 3.36 -8.79 3.29
N ARG A 120 3.46 -7.78 2.42
CA ARG A 120 2.33 -6.92 2.08
C ARG A 120 1.19 -7.76 1.48
N GLU A 121 1.48 -8.54 0.47
CA GLU A 121 0.48 -9.38 -0.20
C GLU A 121 -0.07 -10.46 0.71
N ALA A 122 0.77 -11.03 1.58
CA ALA A 122 0.33 -12.03 2.56
C ALA A 122 -0.67 -11.47 3.56
N GLY A 123 -0.51 -10.19 3.94
CA GLY A 123 -1.31 -9.57 4.99
C GLY A 123 -2.56 -8.86 4.51
N LEU A 124 -2.57 -8.37 3.28
CA LEU A 124 -3.67 -7.54 2.78
C LEU A 124 -4.79 -8.36 2.16
N LYS A 125 -6.02 -8.12 2.62
CA LYS A 125 -7.24 -8.55 1.96
C LYS A 125 -7.56 -7.64 0.79
N GLY A 126 -7.22 -6.36 0.91
CA GLY A 126 -7.42 -5.38 -0.13
C GLY A 126 -6.80 -4.04 0.20
N GLN A 127 -6.69 -3.20 -0.81
CA GLN A 127 -6.11 -1.87 -0.69
C GLN A 127 -6.70 -0.95 -1.74
N LEU A 128 -6.89 0.31 -1.36
CA LEU A 128 -7.01 1.40 -2.32
C LEU A 128 -5.75 2.25 -2.18
N ASN A 129 -5.17 2.59 -3.30
CA ASN A 129 -4.00 3.46 -3.37
C ASN A 129 -4.38 4.64 -4.27
N ILE A 130 -4.56 5.82 -3.66
CA ILE A 130 -5.15 6.98 -4.31
C ILE A 130 -4.10 8.07 -4.42
N GLU A 131 -3.81 8.48 -5.66
CA GLU A 131 -2.89 9.57 -5.91
C GLU A 131 -3.57 10.91 -5.62
N THR A 132 -2.90 11.77 -4.86
CA THR A 132 -3.26 13.18 -4.69
C THR A 132 -2.10 14.05 -5.11
N ILE A 133 -2.40 15.28 -5.55
CA ILE A 133 -1.40 16.22 -6.02
C ILE A 133 -1.33 17.43 -5.13
#